data_01babcf1ab4e32ba8641aacf4b22aee0
#
_entry.id   01babcf1ab4e32ba8641aacf4b22aee0
#
_cell.length_a   1.000
_cell.length_b   1.000
_cell.length_c   1.000
_cell.angle_alpha   90.00
_cell.angle_beta   90.00
_cell.angle_gamma   90.00
#
_symmetry.space_group_name_H-M   'P 1'
#
loop_
_entity.id
_entity.type
_entity.pdbx_description
1 polymer ?
#
loop_
_entity_poly.entity_id
_entity_poly.type
_entity_poly.pdbx_seq_one_letter_code
_entity_poly.pdbx_strand_id
1 'polypeptide(L)'
;MSAYVGDGLNCLDRIGESKAISADTMTLTLFTRESDMRLKDRVALITGAQRGIGYAIAERFVAEGAKVVLADVTDATAEADALCASGGEACYVRADVSLESDVSEMVRLAEARFGNVDILVNNAGIEFAKTVLDTSVAEWDQLMAVNLKGVFLCSKAIIPAMQRRGRGVIINIASELGLVGEANVAAYCASKGGVVMLTKAMAIDHGRQGIRVNCLCPGPVTTQLLEDVFSSSADPAGLRRSFEASTVLGRIGSPDEVAGAAVFLASDDSAYMSGANLVIDGGWTAR
;
A
#
# COMPACT_ATOMS: atom_id res chain seq x y z
N MET A 1 -7.37 28.80 55.99
CA MET A 1 -6.24 29.44 56.63
C MET A 1 -4.96 28.67 56.28
N SER A 2 -4.07 29.29 55.73
CA SER A 2 -2.65 29.17 55.45
C SER A 2 -2.34 29.04 53.95
N ALA A 3 -1.79 30.13 53.45
CA ALA A 3 -1.25 30.35 52.14
C ALA A 3 0.10 29.60 51.99
N TYR A 4 0.41 29.09 50.78
CA TYR A 4 1.76 28.80 50.36
C TYR A 4 2.04 29.62 49.10
N VAL A 5 2.83 30.66 49.29
CA VAL A 5 3.54 31.42 48.27
C VAL A 5 4.89 30.71 48.11
N GLY A 6 5.25 30.35 46.92
CA GLY A 6 6.53 29.69 46.57
C GLY A 6 7.02 30.14 45.24
N ASP A 7 7.99 30.91 45.29
CA ASP A 7 8.96 31.59 44.44
C ASP A 7 9.11 31.10 42.98
N GLY A 8 9.00 32.07 42.07
CA GLY A 8 9.46 32.00 40.70
C GLY A 8 11.00 31.87 40.62
N LEU A 9 11.45 30.85 39.91
CA LEU A 9 12.85 30.78 39.46
C LEU A 9 12.92 31.09 37.96
N ASN A 10 13.42 32.29 37.70
CA ASN A 10 13.83 32.77 36.38
C ASN A 10 14.93 31.89 35.79
N CYS A 11 14.67 31.29 34.66
CA CYS A 11 15.62 30.49 33.85
C CYS A 11 16.21 31.31 32.71
N LEU A 12 16.75 32.51 33.00
CA LEU A 12 17.32 33.41 31.98
C LEU A 12 18.65 34.06 32.41
N ASP A 13 19.55 33.34 33.08
CA ASP A 13 20.89 33.85 33.31
C ASP A 13 21.95 32.74 33.22
N ARG A 14 22.28 32.34 31.99
CA ARG A 14 23.57 31.75 31.60
C ARG A 14 23.75 31.77 30.09
N ILE A 15 23.94 32.95 29.52
CA ILE A 15 24.62 33.09 28.23
C ILE A 15 25.80 34.03 28.47
N GLY A 16 26.91 33.44 28.89
CA GLY A 16 28.20 34.12 28.91
C GLY A 16 29.09 33.48 27.84
N GLU A 17 29.73 34.37 27.08
CA GLU A 17 30.83 34.16 26.14
C GLU A 17 30.49 33.77 24.69
N SER A 18 30.33 34.81 23.90
CA SER A 18 30.52 34.87 22.47
C SER A 18 31.94 34.42 22.09
N LYS A 19 32.08 33.21 21.54
CA LYS A 19 33.24 32.89 20.68
C LYS A 19 32.82 33.13 19.25
N ALA A 20 33.44 34.11 18.61
CA ALA A 20 33.35 34.35 17.17
C ALA A 20 33.79 33.08 16.43
N ILE A 21 32.85 32.44 15.74
CA ILE A 21 33.15 31.38 14.79
C ILE A 21 33.53 32.05 13.50
N SER A 22 34.79 31.89 13.07
CA SER A 22 35.34 32.37 11.81
C SER A 22 34.53 31.76 10.64
N ALA A 23 34.21 32.61 9.67
CA ALA A 23 33.59 32.22 8.41
C ALA A 23 34.64 31.54 7.52
N ASP A 24 34.98 30.30 7.81
CA ASP A 24 35.75 29.47 6.89
C ASP A 24 35.02 28.14 6.65
N THR A 25 34.60 28.02 5.40
CA THR A 25 34.26 26.76 4.73
C THR A 25 33.11 25.98 5.37
N MET A 26 31.92 26.53 5.20
CA MET A 26 30.72 25.73 5.26
C MET A 26 30.71 24.81 4.02
N THR A 27 31.52 23.76 4.09
CA THR A 27 31.36 22.61 3.20
C THR A 27 29.96 22.06 3.51
N LEU A 28 29.01 22.42 2.67
CA LEU A 28 27.69 21.76 2.61
C LEU A 28 27.98 20.31 2.23
N THR A 29 28.26 19.49 3.25
CA THR A 29 28.21 18.05 3.11
C THR A 29 26.74 17.79 2.78
N LEU A 30 26.47 17.59 1.50
CA LEU A 30 25.27 16.91 1.05
C LEU A 30 25.29 15.59 1.83
N PHE A 31 24.58 15.55 2.96
CA PHE A 31 24.21 14.30 3.59
C PHE A 31 23.47 13.52 2.53
N THR A 32 24.19 12.63 1.88
CA THR A 32 23.62 11.70 0.91
C THR A 32 22.61 10.89 1.67
N ARG A 33 21.35 10.95 1.24
CA ARG A 33 20.17 10.28 1.78
C ARG A 33 20.25 8.75 1.84
N GLU A 34 21.40 8.14 1.60
CA GLU A 34 21.55 6.68 1.65
C GLU A 34 21.30 6.07 3.04
N SER A 35 21.47 6.83 4.12
CA SER A 35 21.20 6.34 5.47
C SER A 35 19.71 6.38 5.85
N ASP A 36 18.86 7.05 5.07
CA ASP A 36 17.45 7.30 5.42
C ASP A 36 16.43 6.50 4.59
N MET A 37 16.88 5.64 3.65
CA MET A 37 15.99 4.82 2.83
C MET A 37 15.36 3.71 3.68
N ARG A 38 14.04 3.80 3.90
CA ARG A 38 13.28 2.91 4.79
C ARG A 38 13.17 1.46 4.30
N LEU A 39 13.34 1.23 3.00
CA LEU A 39 13.21 -0.09 2.37
C LEU A 39 14.52 -0.55 1.71
N LYS A 40 15.66 0.02 2.11
CA LYS A 40 16.96 -0.29 1.52
C LYS A 40 17.20 -1.80 1.45
N ASP A 41 17.56 -2.29 0.28
CA ASP A 41 17.87 -3.70 -0.03
C ASP A 41 16.69 -4.70 0.16
N ARG A 42 15.47 -4.23 0.46
CA ARG A 42 14.29 -5.09 0.54
C ARG A 42 13.80 -5.45 -0.86
N VAL A 43 13.36 -6.68 -1.04
CA VAL A 43 12.72 -7.13 -2.29
C VAL A 43 11.21 -7.08 -2.11
N ALA A 44 10.52 -6.32 -2.95
CA ALA A 44 9.07 -6.18 -2.95
C ALA A 44 8.45 -6.78 -4.23
N LEU A 45 7.42 -7.60 -4.05
CA LEU A 45 6.56 -8.11 -5.12
C LEU A 45 5.21 -7.42 -5.02
N ILE A 46 4.80 -6.72 -6.09
CA ILE A 46 3.56 -5.93 -6.14
C ILE A 46 2.69 -6.44 -7.27
N THR A 47 1.46 -6.88 -6.96
CA THR A 47 0.50 -7.35 -7.96
C THR A 47 -0.41 -6.21 -8.44
N GLY A 48 -0.87 -6.27 -9.70
CA GLY A 48 -1.63 -5.17 -10.31
C GLY A 48 -0.81 -3.88 -10.41
N ALA A 49 0.48 -4.00 -10.77
CA ALA A 49 1.46 -2.94 -10.63
C ALA A 49 1.74 -2.18 -11.95
N GLN A 50 1.01 -2.46 -13.03
CA GLN A 50 1.16 -1.75 -14.30
C GLN A 50 0.72 -0.28 -14.20
N ARG A 51 -0.27 0.04 -13.33
CA ARG A 51 -0.83 1.40 -13.20
C ARG A 51 -1.43 1.67 -11.81
N GLY A 52 -1.90 2.90 -11.61
CA GLY A 52 -2.68 3.30 -10.45
C GLY A 52 -1.92 3.14 -9.13
N ILE A 53 -2.61 2.63 -8.11
CA ILE A 53 -2.05 2.47 -6.75
C ILE A 53 -0.83 1.53 -6.77
N GLY A 54 -0.90 0.42 -7.50
CA GLY A 54 0.20 -0.55 -7.57
C GLY A 54 1.49 0.04 -8.13
N TYR A 55 1.38 0.81 -9.21
CA TYR A 55 2.53 1.49 -9.80
C TYR A 55 3.08 2.60 -8.89
N ALA A 56 2.21 3.42 -8.30
CA ALA A 56 2.64 4.46 -7.34
C ALA A 56 3.37 3.85 -6.12
N ILE A 57 2.91 2.68 -5.63
CA ILE A 57 3.63 1.94 -4.58
C ILE A 57 5.01 1.49 -5.09
N ALA A 58 5.11 0.99 -6.32
CA ALA A 58 6.38 0.59 -6.92
C ALA A 58 7.37 1.76 -7.02
N GLU A 59 6.92 2.94 -7.49
CA GLU A 59 7.74 4.16 -7.57
C GLU A 59 8.25 4.57 -6.18
N ARG A 60 7.37 4.60 -5.18
CA ARG A 60 7.76 4.97 -3.81
C ARG A 60 8.69 3.94 -3.18
N PHE A 61 8.47 2.65 -3.41
CA PHE A 61 9.34 1.61 -2.87
C PHE A 61 10.74 1.68 -3.47
N VAL A 62 10.86 1.92 -4.78
CA VAL A 62 12.14 2.17 -5.45
C VAL A 62 12.82 3.42 -4.86
N ALA A 63 12.10 4.51 -4.66
CA ALA A 63 12.64 5.74 -4.07
C ALA A 63 13.12 5.55 -2.61
N GLU A 64 12.58 4.53 -1.91
CA GLU A 64 13.00 4.12 -0.56
C GLU A 64 14.03 2.98 -0.58
N GLY A 65 14.62 2.67 -1.74
CA GLY A 65 15.73 1.72 -1.90
C GLY A 65 15.34 0.26 -2.04
N ALA A 66 14.07 -0.05 -2.30
CA ALA A 66 13.65 -1.43 -2.56
C ALA A 66 13.96 -1.86 -4.00
N LYS A 67 14.19 -3.16 -4.19
CA LYS A 67 14.13 -3.84 -5.48
C LYS A 67 12.69 -4.29 -5.72
N VAL A 68 12.13 -3.99 -6.88
CA VAL A 68 10.70 -4.16 -7.12
C VAL A 68 10.42 -5.11 -8.27
N VAL A 69 9.53 -6.07 -8.03
CA VAL A 69 8.92 -6.90 -9.07
C VAL A 69 7.50 -6.41 -9.30
N LEU A 70 7.25 -5.90 -10.50
CA LEU A 70 5.92 -5.53 -10.97
C LEU A 70 5.25 -6.78 -11.55
N ALA A 71 4.16 -7.24 -10.96
CA ALA A 71 3.38 -8.36 -11.49
C ALA A 71 2.02 -7.87 -11.99
N ASP A 72 1.68 -8.17 -13.23
CA ASP A 72 0.42 -7.77 -13.85
C ASP A 72 0.05 -8.71 -15.00
N VAL A 73 -1.24 -8.77 -15.35
CA VAL A 73 -1.69 -9.44 -16.58
C VAL A 73 -1.39 -8.62 -17.82
N THR A 74 -1.30 -7.30 -17.66
CA THR A 74 -0.91 -6.32 -18.68
C THR A 74 0.61 -6.15 -18.66
N ASP A 75 1.22 -5.99 -19.83
CA ASP A 75 2.66 -5.73 -19.93
C ASP A 75 3.02 -4.42 -19.21
N ALA A 76 3.94 -4.52 -18.27
CA ALA A 76 4.49 -3.41 -17.48
C ALA A 76 6.02 -3.27 -17.66
N THR A 77 6.54 -3.72 -18.81
CA THR A 77 7.97 -3.61 -19.12
C THR A 77 8.40 -2.16 -19.15
N ALA A 78 7.62 -1.28 -19.77
CA ALA A 78 7.93 0.14 -19.87
C ALA A 78 7.98 0.83 -18.49
N GLU A 79 7.07 0.45 -17.60
CA GLU A 79 7.03 0.93 -16.21
C GLU A 79 8.26 0.45 -15.42
N ALA A 80 8.64 -0.82 -15.58
CA ALA A 80 9.86 -1.35 -14.95
C ALA A 80 11.11 -0.66 -15.46
N ASP A 81 11.22 -0.42 -16.78
CA ASP A 81 12.32 0.30 -17.39
C ASP A 81 12.40 1.76 -16.90
N ALA A 82 11.25 2.43 -16.73
CA ALA A 82 11.19 3.78 -16.18
C ALA A 82 11.71 3.83 -14.73
N LEU A 83 11.37 2.84 -13.90
CA LEU A 83 11.90 2.71 -12.55
C LEU A 83 13.41 2.46 -12.54
N CYS A 84 13.92 1.65 -13.47
CA CYS A 84 15.36 1.45 -13.63
C CYS A 84 16.07 2.72 -14.11
N ALA A 85 15.47 3.47 -15.03
CA ALA A 85 16.00 4.75 -15.51
C ALA A 85 16.08 5.83 -14.42
N SER A 86 15.20 5.75 -13.39
CA SER A 86 15.26 6.63 -12.20
C SER A 86 16.35 6.23 -11.20
N GLY A 87 17.14 5.19 -11.48
CA GLY A 87 18.23 4.70 -10.63
C GLY A 87 17.84 3.54 -9.71
N GLY A 88 16.63 2.99 -9.84
CA GLY A 88 16.17 1.84 -9.07
C GLY A 88 16.47 0.49 -9.69
N GLU A 89 16.10 -0.58 -9.00
CA GLU A 89 16.13 -1.95 -9.49
C GLU A 89 14.68 -2.48 -9.60
N ALA A 90 14.20 -2.69 -10.82
CA ALA A 90 12.86 -3.19 -11.06
C ALA A 90 12.85 -4.23 -12.20
N CYS A 91 11.84 -5.09 -12.21
CA CYS A 91 11.52 -5.96 -13.35
C CYS A 91 10.01 -6.23 -13.40
N TYR A 92 9.54 -6.62 -14.57
CA TYR A 92 8.17 -7.05 -14.80
C TYR A 92 8.07 -8.58 -14.90
N VAL A 93 6.98 -9.12 -14.37
CA VAL A 93 6.58 -10.52 -14.53
C VAL A 93 5.09 -10.58 -14.86
N ARG A 94 4.73 -11.22 -15.97
CA ARG A 94 3.34 -11.45 -16.31
C ARG A 94 2.73 -12.49 -15.38
N ALA A 95 1.59 -12.17 -14.74
CA ALA A 95 0.87 -13.11 -13.90
C ALA A 95 -0.62 -12.76 -13.79
N ASP A 96 -1.48 -13.76 -13.90
CA ASP A 96 -2.87 -13.71 -13.46
C ASP A 96 -2.95 -14.27 -12.03
N VAL A 97 -3.26 -13.40 -11.08
CA VAL A 97 -3.33 -13.77 -9.65
C VAL A 97 -4.47 -14.76 -9.35
N SER A 98 -5.45 -14.92 -10.24
CA SER A 98 -6.55 -15.87 -10.11
C SER A 98 -6.12 -17.33 -10.38
N LEU A 99 -4.92 -17.52 -11.00
CA LEU A 99 -4.37 -18.81 -11.42
C LEU A 99 -3.18 -19.20 -10.53
N GLU A 100 -3.29 -20.33 -9.83
CA GLU A 100 -2.23 -20.83 -8.94
C GLU A 100 -0.91 -21.12 -9.68
N SER A 101 -0.98 -21.57 -10.94
CA SER A 101 0.20 -21.77 -11.78
C SER A 101 0.98 -20.48 -12.03
N ASP A 102 0.27 -19.41 -12.39
CA ASP A 102 0.87 -18.11 -12.70
C ASP A 102 1.48 -17.50 -11.44
N VAL A 103 0.79 -17.60 -10.30
CA VAL A 103 1.30 -17.14 -9.00
C VAL A 103 2.58 -17.89 -8.60
N SER A 104 2.62 -19.21 -8.79
CA SER A 104 3.81 -20.01 -8.48
C SER A 104 5.00 -19.62 -9.35
N GLU A 105 4.77 -19.41 -10.65
CA GLU A 105 5.81 -18.99 -11.59
C GLU A 105 6.28 -17.55 -11.32
N MET A 106 5.35 -16.63 -11.00
CA MET A 106 5.66 -15.26 -10.60
C MET A 106 6.62 -15.22 -9.40
N VAL A 107 6.33 -15.97 -8.35
CA VAL A 107 7.19 -16.04 -7.15
C VAL A 107 8.55 -16.62 -7.51
N ARG A 108 8.60 -17.71 -8.27
CA ARG A 108 9.85 -18.32 -8.73
C ARG A 108 10.72 -17.35 -9.53
N LEU A 109 10.12 -16.57 -10.43
CA LEU A 109 10.83 -15.58 -11.25
C LEU A 109 11.32 -14.39 -10.40
N ALA A 110 10.50 -13.92 -9.46
CA ALA A 110 10.88 -12.86 -8.52
C ALA A 110 12.10 -13.28 -7.68
N GLU A 111 12.06 -14.49 -7.10
CA GLU A 111 13.16 -15.03 -6.30
C GLU A 111 14.42 -15.31 -7.14
N ALA A 112 14.29 -15.75 -8.39
CA ALA A 112 15.41 -15.94 -9.30
C ALA A 112 16.08 -14.62 -9.67
N ARG A 113 15.32 -13.52 -9.73
CA ARG A 113 15.82 -12.20 -10.15
C ARG A 113 16.51 -11.43 -9.03
N PHE A 114 15.88 -11.39 -7.83
CA PHE A 114 16.32 -10.53 -6.73
C PHE A 114 16.56 -11.29 -5.42
N GLY A 115 16.36 -12.59 -5.40
CA GLY A 115 16.42 -13.38 -4.18
C GLY A 115 15.10 -13.37 -3.42
N ASN A 116 15.19 -13.58 -2.12
CA ASN A 116 13.97 -13.75 -1.31
C ASN A 116 13.08 -12.49 -1.30
N VAL A 117 11.80 -12.66 -1.53
CA VAL A 117 10.79 -11.59 -1.40
C VAL A 117 10.55 -11.26 0.08
N ASP A 118 10.82 -10.02 0.49
CA ASP A 118 10.64 -9.52 1.85
C ASP A 118 9.26 -8.90 2.06
N ILE A 119 8.70 -8.31 1.00
CA ILE A 119 7.44 -7.57 1.02
C ILE A 119 6.55 -8.09 -0.11
N LEU A 120 5.33 -8.49 0.23
CA LEU A 120 4.26 -8.76 -0.74
C LEU A 120 3.20 -7.68 -0.64
N VAL A 121 2.88 -7.04 -1.77
CA VAL A 121 1.73 -6.13 -1.89
C VAL A 121 0.68 -6.78 -2.79
N ASN A 122 -0.39 -7.26 -2.19
CA ASN A 122 -1.56 -7.77 -2.90
C ASN A 122 -2.45 -6.60 -3.29
N ASN A 123 -2.21 -6.04 -4.48
CA ASN A 123 -2.95 -4.87 -4.97
C ASN A 123 -3.86 -5.20 -6.17
N ALA A 124 -3.60 -6.26 -6.92
CA ALA A 124 -4.43 -6.64 -8.06
C ALA A 124 -5.93 -6.72 -7.69
N GLY A 125 -6.77 -6.09 -8.48
CA GLY A 125 -8.21 -6.06 -8.23
C GLY A 125 -8.99 -5.53 -9.42
N ILE A 126 -10.24 -5.95 -9.49
CA ILE A 126 -11.25 -5.49 -10.47
C ILE A 126 -12.51 -5.05 -9.75
N GLU A 127 -13.28 -4.20 -10.40
CA GLU A 127 -14.56 -3.69 -9.91
C GLU A 127 -15.58 -3.59 -11.04
N PHE A 128 -16.84 -3.73 -10.70
CA PHE A 128 -17.98 -3.38 -11.55
C PHE A 128 -19.15 -2.95 -10.66
N ALA A 129 -19.96 -2.03 -11.18
CA ALA A 129 -21.13 -1.49 -10.49
C ALA A 129 -22.39 -2.26 -10.86
N LYS A 130 -22.84 -3.18 -9.98
CA LYS A 130 -24.07 -3.98 -10.14
C LYS A 130 -24.70 -4.31 -8.79
N THR A 131 -26.02 -4.38 -8.75
CA THR A 131 -26.74 -4.92 -7.59
C THR A 131 -26.56 -6.45 -7.49
N VAL A 132 -26.97 -7.05 -6.38
CA VAL A 132 -26.97 -8.52 -6.22
C VAL A 132 -27.83 -9.20 -7.30
N LEU A 133 -28.94 -8.56 -7.71
CA LEU A 133 -29.84 -9.12 -8.72
C LEU A 133 -29.25 -9.08 -10.13
N ASP A 134 -28.47 -8.06 -10.43
CA ASP A 134 -27.91 -7.82 -11.77
C ASP A 134 -26.53 -8.49 -11.96
N THR A 135 -25.88 -8.92 -10.87
CA THR A 135 -24.60 -9.62 -10.91
C THR A 135 -24.81 -11.08 -11.29
N SER A 136 -24.27 -11.50 -12.43
CA SER A 136 -24.26 -12.91 -12.79
C SER A 136 -23.28 -13.71 -11.92
N VAL A 137 -23.52 -15.01 -11.78
CA VAL A 137 -22.61 -15.92 -11.04
C VAL A 137 -21.20 -15.88 -11.63
N ALA A 138 -21.06 -15.82 -12.96
CA ALA A 138 -19.75 -15.77 -13.61
C ALA A 138 -18.98 -14.47 -13.27
N GLU A 139 -19.66 -13.32 -13.23
CA GLU A 139 -19.02 -12.06 -12.82
C GLU A 139 -18.64 -12.07 -11.35
N TRP A 140 -19.51 -12.61 -10.49
CA TRP A 140 -19.19 -12.84 -9.08
C TRP A 140 -17.94 -13.70 -8.93
N ASP A 141 -17.90 -14.85 -9.61
CA ASP A 141 -16.78 -15.80 -9.52
C ASP A 141 -15.47 -15.17 -10.02
N GLN A 142 -15.53 -14.42 -11.13
CA GLN A 142 -14.36 -13.70 -11.66
C GLN A 142 -13.84 -12.66 -10.65
N LEU A 143 -14.73 -11.85 -10.09
CA LEU A 143 -14.34 -10.81 -9.11
C LEU A 143 -13.74 -11.43 -7.86
N MET A 144 -14.37 -12.48 -7.30
CA MET A 144 -13.86 -13.20 -6.15
C MET A 144 -12.54 -13.91 -6.44
N ALA A 145 -12.37 -14.43 -7.65
CA ALA A 145 -11.13 -15.09 -8.07
C ALA A 145 -9.93 -14.12 -8.09
N VAL A 146 -10.13 -12.89 -8.55
CA VAL A 146 -9.07 -11.87 -8.58
C VAL A 146 -8.91 -11.24 -7.19
N ASN A 147 -9.98 -10.64 -6.64
CA ASN A 147 -9.89 -9.75 -5.48
C ASN A 147 -9.63 -10.46 -4.15
N LEU A 148 -10.07 -11.71 -4.00
CA LEU A 148 -9.95 -12.44 -2.73
C LEU A 148 -9.09 -13.71 -2.87
N LYS A 149 -9.42 -14.59 -3.82
CA LYS A 149 -8.63 -15.81 -4.04
C LYS A 149 -7.20 -15.47 -4.47
N GLY A 150 -6.99 -14.44 -5.29
CA GLY A 150 -5.66 -13.96 -5.68
C GLY A 150 -4.80 -13.56 -4.48
N VAL A 151 -5.36 -12.82 -3.52
CA VAL A 151 -4.69 -12.48 -2.25
C VAL A 151 -4.28 -13.72 -1.48
N PHE A 152 -5.18 -14.70 -1.40
CA PHE A 152 -4.90 -16.00 -0.75
C PHE A 152 -3.78 -16.75 -1.48
N LEU A 153 -3.83 -16.89 -2.80
CA LEU A 153 -2.83 -17.62 -3.59
C LEU A 153 -1.43 -17.00 -3.49
N CYS A 154 -1.32 -15.68 -3.66
CA CYS A 154 -0.05 -14.96 -3.55
C CYS A 154 0.55 -15.10 -2.14
N SER A 155 -0.28 -14.93 -1.11
CA SER A 155 0.15 -15.10 0.29
C SER A 155 0.59 -16.53 0.57
N LYS A 156 -0.18 -17.53 0.13
CA LYS A 156 0.15 -18.96 0.26
C LYS A 156 1.51 -19.31 -0.37
N ALA A 157 1.82 -18.71 -1.52
CA ALA A 157 3.07 -18.99 -2.23
C ALA A 157 4.31 -18.36 -1.54
N ILE A 158 4.15 -17.17 -0.93
CA ILE A 158 5.27 -16.40 -0.32
C ILE A 158 5.55 -16.80 1.14
N ILE A 159 4.51 -17.05 1.93
CA ILE A 159 4.62 -17.31 3.38
C ILE A 159 5.67 -18.36 3.73
N PRO A 160 5.78 -19.53 3.05
CA PRO A 160 6.78 -20.53 3.42
C PRO A 160 8.22 -20.03 3.38
N ALA A 161 8.57 -19.17 2.43
CA ALA A 161 9.90 -18.55 2.35
C ALA A 161 10.11 -17.51 3.46
N MET A 162 9.10 -16.68 3.77
CA MET A 162 9.13 -15.74 4.88
C MET A 162 9.27 -16.45 6.23
N GLN A 163 8.54 -17.57 6.46
CA GLN A 163 8.63 -18.39 7.67
C GLN A 163 10.04 -18.94 7.89
N ARG A 164 10.68 -19.49 6.85
CA ARG A 164 12.05 -20.01 6.97
C ARG A 164 13.05 -18.95 7.40
N ARG A 165 12.81 -17.69 7.04
CA ARG A 165 13.68 -16.53 7.41
C ARG A 165 13.28 -15.88 8.73
N GLY A 166 12.13 -16.20 9.28
CA GLY A 166 11.59 -15.56 10.48
C GLY A 166 11.24 -14.08 10.28
N ARG A 167 11.01 -13.63 9.05
CA ARG A 167 10.65 -12.24 8.72
C ARG A 167 9.88 -12.14 7.41
N GLY A 168 8.94 -11.20 7.34
CA GLY A 168 8.19 -10.87 6.15
C GLY A 168 7.15 -9.79 6.41
N VAL A 169 6.73 -9.11 5.35
CA VAL A 169 5.64 -8.14 5.39
C VAL A 169 4.66 -8.43 4.27
N ILE A 170 3.38 -8.52 4.58
CA ILE A 170 2.30 -8.63 3.60
C ILE A 170 1.37 -7.43 3.78
N ILE A 171 1.13 -6.70 2.70
CA ILE A 171 0.21 -5.57 2.62
C ILE A 171 -0.90 -5.94 1.65
N ASN A 172 -2.13 -6.02 2.14
CA ASN A 172 -3.30 -6.30 1.31
C ASN A 172 -4.04 -5.00 1.01
N ILE A 173 -4.23 -4.67 -0.26
CA ILE A 173 -5.02 -3.51 -0.65
C ILE A 173 -6.49 -3.92 -0.70
N ALA A 174 -7.23 -3.55 0.37
CA ALA A 174 -8.68 -3.71 0.41
C ALA A 174 -9.37 -2.47 -0.19
N SER A 175 -10.25 -1.86 0.55
CA SER A 175 -10.98 -0.64 0.27
C SER A 175 -11.69 -0.20 1.55
N GLU A 176 -12.08 1.05 1.67
CA GLU A 176 -13.07 1.52 2.64
C GLU A 176 -14.38 0.71 2.51
N LEU A 177 -14.72 0.26 1.30
CA LEU A 177 -15.88 -0.61 1.02
C LEU A 177 -15.72 -2.05 1.52
N GLY A 178 -14.57 -2.40 2.06
CA GLY A 178 -14.38 -3.61 2.88
C GLY A 178 -14.80 -3.42 4.33
N LEU A 179 -15.08 -2.18 4.76
CA LEU A 179 -15.46 -1.81 6.13
C LEU A 179 -16.92 -1.36 6.22
N VAL A 180 -17.45 -0.79 5.13
CA VAL A 180 -18.83 -0.29 5.01
C VAL A 180 -19.44 -0.73 3.68
N GLY A 181 -20.77 -0.67 3.59
CA GLY A 181 -21.48 -0.99 2.33
C GLY A 181 -21.71 0.25 1.47
N GLU A 182 -21.79 0.04 0.15
CA GLU A 182 -22.15 1.06 -0.83
C GLU A 182 -23.15 0.46 -1.84
N ALA A 183 -23.99 1.31 -2.41
CA ALA A 183 -24.99 0.90 -3.38
C ALA A 183 -24.34 0.41 -4.69
N ASN A 184 -24.93 -0.62 -5.29
CA ASN A 184 -24.54 -1.19 -6.60
C ASN A 184 -23.13 -1.79 -6.67
N VAL A 185 -22.49 -2.12 -5.54
CA VAL A 185 -21.14 -2.72 -5.51
C VAL A 185 -21.05 -3.90 -4.52
N ALA A 186 -22.15 -4.64 -4.36
CA ALA A 186 -22.24 -5.70 -3.36
C ALA A 186 -21.16 -6.77 -3.48
N ALA A 187 -20.84 -7.23 -4.70
CA ALA A 187 -19.78 -8.21 -4.94
C ALA A 187 -18.38 -7.65 -4.55
N TYR A 188 -18.13 -6.39 -4.89
CA TYR A 188 -16.88 -5.72 -4.52
C TYR A 188 -16.75 -5.57 -3.00
N CYS A 189 -17.78 -5.06 -2.31
CA CYS A 189 -17.80 -4.96 -0.84
C CYS A 189 -17.53 -6.32 -0.19
N ALA A 190 -18.18 -7.39 -0.67
CA ALA A 190 -17.98 -8.74 -0.15
C ALA A 190 -16.52 -9.21 -0.32
N SER A 191 -15.93 -8.97 -1.51
CA SER A 191 -14.54 -9.35 -1.79
C SER A 191 -13.54 -8.59 -0.89
N LYS A 192 -13.71 -7.27 -0.75
CA LYS A 192 -12.83 -6.41 0.06
C LYS A 192 -13.03 -6.63 1.57
N GLY A 193 -14.25 -6.91 2.02
CA GLY A 193 -14.52 -7.39 3.37
C GLY A 193 -13.84 -8.73 3.66
N GLY A 194 -13.85 -9.65 2.69
CA GLY A 194 -13.10 -10.90 2.74
C GLY A 194 -11.59 -10.68 2.90
N VAL A 195 -11.00 -9.73 2.17
CA VAL A 195 -9.57 -9.36 2.30
C VAL A 195 -9.26 -8.82 3.70
N VAL A 196 -10.13 -7.96 4.25
CA VAL A 196 -9.98 -7.43 5.62
C VAL A 196 -9.93 -8.56 6.64
N MET A 197 -10.84 -9.53 6.57
CA MET A 197 -10.86 -10.65 7.52
C MET A 197 -9.74 -11.65 7.28
N LEU A 198 -9.37 -11.92 6.02
CA LEU A 198 -8.22 -12.76 5.68
C LEU A 198 -6.92 -12.17 6.24
N THR A 199 -6.74 -10.85 6.16
CA THR A 199 -5.60 -10.13 6.75
C THR A 199 -5.47 -10.41 8.24
N LYS A 200 -6.56 -10.30 8.99
CA LYS A 200 -6.57 -10.56 10.45
C LYS A 200 -6.23 -12.01 10.78
N ALA A 201 -6.82 -12.95 10.05
CA ALA A 201 -6.53 -14.37 10.23
C ALA A 201 -5.05 -14.68 9.97
N MET A 202 -4.51 -14.23 8.83
CA MET A 202 -3.09 -14.44 8.51
C MET A 202 -2.15 -13.76 9.54
N ALA A 203 -2.51 -12.60 10.07
CA ALA A 203 -1.72 -11.92 11.10
C ALA A 203 -1.64 -12.76 12.39
N ILE A 204 -2.74 -13.40 12.79
CA ILE A 204 -2.80 -14.30 13.94
C ILE A 204 -1.95 -15.56 13.68
N ASP A 205 -2.12 -16.17 12.52
CA ASP A 205 -1.46 -17.44 12.18
C ASP A 205 0.06 -17.30 12.05
N HIS A 206 0.54 -16.15 11.53
CA HIS A 206 1.93 -15.99 11.11
C HIS A 206 2.72 -14.96 11.93
N GLY A 207 2.09 -14.20 12.81
CA GLY A 207 2.75 -13.13 13.58
C GLY A 207 3.92 -13.66 14.44
N ARG A 208 3.75 -14.81 15.10
CA ARG A 208 4.82 -15.45 15.89
C ARG A 208 5.97 -16.03 15.04
N GLN A 209 5.79 -16.07 13.74
CA GLN A 209 6.79 -16.49 12.77
C GLN A 209 7.55 -15.30 12.17
N GLY A 210 7.36 -14.08 12.74
CA GLY A 210 8.01 -12.85 12.29
C GLY A 210 7.39 -12.23 11.03
N ILE A 211 6.16 -12.60 10.67
CA ILE A 211 5.47 -12.08 9.49
C ILE A 211 4.39 -11.10 9.94
N ARG A 212 4.48 -9.84 9.49
CA ARG A 212 3.43 -8.85 9.70
C ARG A 212 2.48 -8.85 8.50
N VAL A 213 1.19 -8.85 8.77
CA VAL A 213 0.16 -8.79 7.72
C VAL A 213 -0.80 -7.67 8.07
N ASN A 214 -0.88 -6.64 7.21
CA ASN A 214 -1.78 -5.52 7.41
C ASN A 214 -2.60 -5.24 6.16
N CYS A 215 -3.72 -4.54 6.35
CA CYS A 215 -4.63 -4.14 5.32
C CYS A 215 -4.55 -2.62 5.11
N LEU A 216 -4.47 -2.18 3.86
CA LEU A 216 -4.61 -0.78 3.48
C LEU A 216 -5.99 -0.62 2.84
N CYS A 217 -6.78 0.31 3.35
CA CYS A 217 -8.16 0.55 2.93
C CYS A 217 -8.28 1.96 2.31
N PRO A 218 -7.92 2.11 1.03
CA PRO A 218 -8.10 3.38 0.34
C PRO A 218 -9.58 3.73 0.16
N GLY A 219 -9.89 5.02 0.17
CA GLY A 219 -11.13 5.58 -0.34
C GLY A 219 -11.07 5.82 -1.84
N PRO A 220 -11.90 6.72 -2.40
CA PRO A 220 -11.84 7.08 -3.80
C PRO A 220 -10.48 7.72 -4.12
N VAL A 221 -9.76 7.11 -5.07
CA VAL A 221 -8.41 7.52 -5.53
C VAL A 221 -8.42 7.65 -7.04
N THR A 222 -7.81 8.71 -7.58
CA THR A 222 -7.72 8.99 -9.01
C THR A 222 -6.88 7.91 -9.71
N THR A 223 -7.54 6.88 -10.18
CA THR A 223 -6.97 5.74 -10.91
C THR A 223 -7.79 5.49 -12.16
N GLN A 224 -7.24 4.72 -13.12
CA GLN A 224 -8.02 4.31 -14.30
C GLN A 224 -9.29 3.54 -13.89
N LEU A 225 -9.22 2.72 -12.84
CA LEU A 225 -10.38 2.00 -12.32
C LEU A 225 -11.53 2.95 -11.94
N LEU A 226 -11.23 4.04 -11.24
CA LEU A 226 -12.23 5.04 -10.87
C LEU A 226 -12.69 5.87 -12.07
N GLU A 227 -11.80 6.19 -13.02
CA GLU A 227 -12.17 6.89 -14.26
C GLU A 227 -13.09 6.04 -15.13
N ASP A 228 -12.89 4.72 -15.17
CA ASP A 228 -13.78 3.78 -15.87
C ASP A 228 -15.18 3.78 -15.22
N VAL A 229 -15.27 3.85 -13.89
CA VAL A 229 -16.53 4.00 -13.16
C VAL A 229 -17.23 5.31 -13.54
N PHE A 230 -16.52 6.44 -13.55
CA PHE A 230 -17.10 7.73 -13.96
C PHE A 230 -17.56 7.70 -15.41
N SER A 231 -16.74 7.16 -16.31
CA SER A 231 -17.04 7.11 -17.74
C SER A 231 -18.24 6.22 -18.07
N SER A 232 -18.56 5.25 -17.22
CA SER A 232 -19.74 4.39 -17.39
C SER A 232 -21.06 5.05 -16.93
N SER A 233 -20.97 6.20 -16.24
CA SER A 233 -22.14 6.94 -15.74
C SER A 233 -22.80 7.78 -16.83
N ALA A 234 -24.12 7.96 -16.72
CA ALA A 234 -24.87 8.90 -17.56
C ALA A 234 -24.49 10.39 -17.29
N ASP A 235 -23.98 10.71 -16.07
CA ASP A 235 -23.44 12.03 -15.70
C ASP A 235 -22.08 11.84 -15.01
N PRO A 236 -20.98 11.68 -15.75
CA PRO A 236 -19.63 11.51 -15.18
C PRO A 236 -19.21 12.65 -14.26
N ALA A 237 -19.51 13.90 -14.64
CA ALA A 237 -19.15 15.08 -13.85
C ALA A 237 -19.95 15.18 -12.55
N GLY A 238 -21.23 14.84 -12.57
CA GLY A 238 -22.07 14.77 -11.37
C GLY A 238 -21.63 13.66 -10.44
N LEU A 239 -21.31 12.49 -10.98
CA LEU A 239 -20.81 11.37 -10.19
C LEU A 239 -19.46 11.72 -9.52
N ARG A 240 -18.52 12.34 -10.27
CA ARG A 240 -17.25 12.82 -9.69
C ARG A 240 -17.48 13.79 -8.53
N ARG A 241 -18.35 14.80 -8.70
CA ARG A 241 -18.70 15.75 -7.62
C ARG A 241 -19.31 15.06 -6.41
N SER A 242 -20.11 14.01 -6.60
CA SER A 242 -20.67 13.23 -5.50
C SER A 242 -19.59 12.48 -4.71
N PHE A 243 -18.59 11.91 -5.39
CA PHE A 243 -17.44 11.27 -4.76
C PHE A 243 -16.59 12.29 -3.98
N GLU A 244 -16.31 13.46 -4.56
CA GLU A 244 -15.60 14.55 -3.87
C GLU A 244 -16.36 15.00 -2.62
N ALA A 245 -17.68 15.23 -2.73
CA ALA A 245 -18.53 15.62 -1.62
C ALA A 245 -18.71 14.50 -0.57
N SER A 246 -18.43 13.25 -0.92
CA SER A 246 -18.51 12.11 0.00
C SER A 246 -17.31 12.03 0.95
N THR A 247 -16.20 12.69 0.67
CA THR A 247 -15.05 12.75 1.56
C THR A 247 -15.11 13.99 2.47
N VAL A 248 -14.58 13.89 3.70
CA VAL A 248 -14.45 15.03 4.60
C VAL A 248 -13.46 16.07 4.05
N LEU A 249 -12.43 15.60 3.32
CA LEU A 249 -11.43 16.47 2.71
C LEU A 249 -11.95 17.18 1.43
N GLY A 250 -13.15 16.84 0.93
CA GLY A 250 -13.79 17.46 -0.23
C GLY A 250 -13.08 17.22 -1.56
N ARG A 251 -12.31 16.15 -1.66
CA ARG A 251 -11.59 15.75 -2.88
C ARG A 251 -11.35 14.25 -2.97
N ILE A 252 -11.09 13.79 -4.17
CA ILE A 252 -10.58 12.43 -4.43
C ILE A 252 -9.08 12.41 -4.08
N GLY A 253 -8.58 11.31 -3.55
CA GLY A 253 -7.17 11.10 -3.23
C GLY A 253 -6.31 10.82 -4.46
N SER A 254 -5.00 10.84 -4.29
CA SER A 254 -4.04 10.43 -5.32
C SER A 254 -3.44 9.06 -5.00
N PRO A 255 -2.96 8.29 -6.02
CA PRO A 255 -2.23 7.05 -5.80
C PRO A 255 -1.00 7.21 -4.89
N ASP A 256 -0.30 8.36 -4.97
CA ASP A 256 0.90 8.63 -4.16
C ASP A 256 0.57 8.79 -2.67
N GLU A 257 -0.61 9.30 -2.30
CA GLU A 257 -1.05 9.38 -0.91
C GLU A 257 -1.23 7.97 -0.30
N VAL A 258 -1.73 7.02 -1.10
CA VAL A 258 -1.84 5.61 -0.70
C VAL A 258 -0.46 4.95 -0.63
N ALA A 259 0.42 5.25 -1.59
CA ALA A 259 1.77 4.71 -1.64
C ALA A 259 2.62 5.11 -0.42
N GLY A 260 2.45 6.33 0.10
CA GLY A 260 3.09 6.77 1.33
C GLY A 260 2.73 5.89 2.54
N ALA A 261 1.46 5.52 2.66
CA ALA A 261 1.00 4.60 3.71
C ALA A 261 1.51 3.16 3.51
N ALA A 262 1.64 2.72 2.25
CA ALA A 262 2.24 1.42 1.95
C ALA A 262 3.72 1.35 2.36
N VAL A 263 4.50 2.42 2.14
CA VAL A 263 5.89 2.51 2.64
C VAL A 263 5.94 2.41 4.17
N PHE A 264 5.06 3.12 4.88
CA PHE A 264 4.97 3.02 6.34
C PHE A 264 4.70 1.57 6.78
N LEU A 265 3.74 0.89 6.18
CA LEU A 265 3.42 -0.50 6.52
C LEU A 265 4.54 -1.48 6.15
N ALA A 266 5.31 -1.20 5.09
CA ALA A 266 6.43 -2.03 4.64
C ALA A 266 7.67 -1.87 5.52
N SER A 267 7.87 -0.70 6.12
CA SER A 267 9.07 -0.33 6.90
C SER A 267 9.01 -0.81 8.36
N ASP A 268 10.11 -0.61 9.07
CA ASP A 268 10.21 -0.88 10.50
C ASP A 268 9.47 0.17 11.36
N ASP A 269 9.03 1.30 10.77
CA ASP A 269 8.16 2.29 11.42
C ASP A 269 6.84 1.70 11.91
N SER A 270 6.40 0.60 11.28
CA SER A 270 5.20 -0.15 11.65
C SER A 270 5.50 -1.52 12.29
N ALA A 271 6.66 -1.69 12.91
CA ALA A 271 7.12 -2.98 13.45
C ALA A 271 6.14 -3.61 14.46
N TYR A 272 5.34 -2.79 15.17
CA TYR A 272 4.34 -3.29 16.13
C TYR A 272 2.90 -3.35 15.55
N MET A 273 2.77 -3.24 14.22
CA MET A 273 1.47 -3.34 13.54
C MET A 273 1.34 -4.68 12.82
N SER A 274 0.32 -5.47 13.19
CA SER A 274 -0.11 -6.68 12.48
C SER A 274 -1.61 -6.89 12.69
N GLY A 275 -2.35 -7.23 11.63
CA GLY A 275 -3.80 -7.41 11.63
C GLY A 275 -4.59 -6.08 11.59
N ALA A 276 -3.92 -4.95 11.38
CA ALA A 276 -4.55 -3.64 11.33
C ALA A 276 -5.17 -3.34 9.97
N ASN A 277 -6.22 -2.51 9.99
CA ASN A 277 -6.78 -1.84 8.82
C ASN A 277 -6.35 -0.38 8.86
N LEU A 278 -5.46 0.03 7.98
CA LEU A 278 -5.06 1.43 7.83
C LEU A 278 -5.94 2.09 6.77
N VAL A 279 -6.82 2.98 7.20
CA VAL A 279 -7.80 3.66 6.33
C VAL A 279 -7.18 4.94 5.78
N ILE A 280 -7.23 5.13 4.46
CA ILE A 280 -6.75 6.32 3.74
C ILE A 280 -7.85 6.73 2.75
N ASP A 281 -8.91 7.34 3.25
CA ASP A 281 -10.17 7.55 2.53
C ASP A 281 -10.67 9.01 2.52
N GLY A 282 -9.84 9.96 2.94
CA GLY A 282 -10.23 11.36 3.04
C GLY A 282 -11.34 11.62 4.07
N GLY A 283 -11.55 10.69 5.01
CA GLY A 283 -12.60 10.76 6.02
C GLY A 283 -13.97 10.25 5.53
N TRP A 284 -14.02 9.51 4.44
CA TRP A 284 -15.26 8.97 3.87
C TRP A 284 -16.00 8.06 4.87
N THR A 285 -15.30 7.20 5.60
CA THR A 285 -15.88 6.31 6.63
C THR A 285 -16.04 6.96 8.00
N ALA A 286 -15.65 8.22 8.19
CA ALA A 286 -15.71 8.91 9.49
C ALA A 286 -17.10 9.51 9.81
N ARG A 287 -18.12 9.31 8.96
CA ARG A 287 -19.47 9.88 9.07
C ARG A 287 -20.54 8.81 8.92
#